data_940793f69fe3be405db9ef87d4a060df
#
_entry.id   940793f69fe3be405db9ef87d4a060df
#
_cell.length_a   1.000
_cell.length_b   1.000
_cell.length_c   1.000
_cell.angle_alpha   90.00
_cell.angle_beta   90.00
_cell.angle_gamma   90.00
#
_symmetry.space_group_name_H-M   'P 1'
#
loop_
_entity.id
_entity.type
_entity.pdbx_description
1 polymer ?
#
loop_
_entity_poly.entity_id
_entity_poly.type
_entity_poly.pdbx_seq_one_letter_code
_entity_poly.pdbx_strand_id
1 'polypeptide(L)' 'MYSLVGIDGNAFVVMGYTSKAMRECGYSEHDIKQYQKLCMSSNYDELLVRSMEWIDKCNEIKGEE' A
#
# COMPACT_ATOMS: atom_id res chain seq x y z
N MET A 1 13.10 4.02 1.14
CA MET A 1 11.82 4.70 0.90
C MET A 1 10.95 3.90 -0.06
N TYR A 2 9.69 3.80 0.20
CA TYR A 2 8.77 3.05 -0.66
C TYR A 2 8.26 3.94 -1.79
N SER A 3 8.06 3.36 -2.96
CA SER A 3 7.53 4.10 -4.10
C SER A 3 6.78 3.15 -5.03
N LEU A 4 5.67 3.61 -5.56
CA LEU A 4 4.93 2.87 -6.60
C LEU A 4 5.48 3.15 -7.99
N VAL A 5 6.37 4.12 -8.12
CA VAL A 5 7.00 4.44 -9.40
C VAL A 5 7.93 3.31 -9.80
N GLY A 6 7.78 2.82 -11.02
CA GLY A 6 8.65 1.77 -11.55
C GLY A 6 8.24 0.35 -11.24
N ILE A 7 7.18 0.14 -10.47
CA ILE A 7 6.66 -1.21 -10.28
C ILE A 7 5.66 -1.56 -11.37
N ASP A 8 5.40 -2.85 -11.53
CA ASP A 8 4.39 -3.32 -12.48
C ASP A 8 3.02 -2.74 -12.08
N GLY A 9 2.28 -2.23 -13.06
CA GLY A 9 0.97 -1.63 -12.82
C GLY A 9 -0.16 -2.62 -12.59
N ASN A 10 0.13 -3.92 -12.53
CA ASN A 10 -0.87 -4.94 -12.23
C ASN A 10 -1.43 -4.71 -10.83
N ALA A 11 -2.76 -4.76 -10.70
CA ALA A 11 -3.44 -4.50 -9.43
C ALA A 11 -2.91 -5.36 -8.29
N PHE A 12 -2.68 -6.63 -8.55
CA PHE A 12 -2.19 -7.55 -7.51
C PHE A 12 -0.75 -7.23 -7.11
N VAL A 13 0.06 -6.76 -8.05
CA VAL A 13 1.44 -6.35 -7.76
C VAL A 13 1.43 -5.10 -6.88
N VAL A 14 0.59 -4.12 -7.22
CA VAL A 14 0.44 -2.89 -6.42
C VAL A 14 -0.02 -3.23 -4.99
N MET A 15 -1.04 -4.08 -4.86
CA MET A 15 -1.54 -4.51 -3.56
C MET A 15 -0.48 -5.25 -2.75
N GLY A 16 0.25 -6.14 -3.41
CA GLY A 16 1.30 -6.91 -2.76
C GLY A 16 2.43 -6.03 -2.24
N TYR A 17 2.86 -5.09 -3.06
CA TYR A 17 3.90 -4.13 -2.69
C TYR A 17 3.48 -3.29 -1.49
N THR A 18 2.27 -2.74 -1.55
CA THR A 18 1.76 -1.89 -0.48
C THR A 18 1.56 -2.69 0.81
N SER A 19 1.03 -3.91 0.70
CA SER A 19 0.84 -4.78 1.87
C SER A 19 2.17 -5.10 2.54
N LYS A 20 3.20 -5.37 1.76
CA LYS A 20 4.53 -5.64 2.30
C LYS A 20 5.09 -4.41 3.02
N ALA A 21 4.93 -3.23 2.40
CA ALA A 21 5.38 -1.98 3.01
C ALA A 21 4.66 -1.73 4.35
N MET A 22 3.35 -1.93 4.38
CA MET A 22 2.56 -1.77 5.60
C MET A 22 3.07 -2.71 6.70
N ARG A 23 3.36 -3.95 6.34
CA ARG A 23 3.85 -4.95 7.29
C ARG A 23 5.19 -4.53 7.86
N GLU A 24 6.09 -4.05 7.01
CA GLU A 24 7.41 -3.60 7.42
C GLU A 24 7.35 -2.33 8.27
N CYS A 25 6.31 -1.52 8.12
CA CYS A 25 6.11 -0.31 8.91
C CYS A 25 5.41 -0.57 10.24
N GLY A 26 5.01 -1.82 10.49
CA GLY A 26 4.42 -2.18 11.76
C GLY A 26 2.90 -2.13 11.81
N TYR A 27 2.23 -1.97 10.68
CA TYR A 27 0.77 -2.02 10.66
C TYR A 27 0.29 -3.45 10.90
N SER A 28 -0.86 -3.59 11.55
CA SER A 28 -1.41 -4.89 11.90
C SER A 28 -1.94 -5.63 10.66
N GLU A 29 -2.05 -6.96 10.77
CA GLU A 29 -2.68 -7.75 9.71
C GLU A 29 -4.13 -7.33 9.49
N HIS A 30 -4.80 -6.87 10.55
CA HIS A 30 -6.16 -6.34 10.43
C HIS A 30 -6.20 -5.13 9.47
N ASP A 31 -5.28 -4.19 9.66
CA ASP A 31 -5.19 -3.01 8.79
C ASP A 31 -4.88 -3.40 7.34
N ILE A 32 -3.96 -4.34 7.17
CA ILE A 32 -3.57 -4.82 5.85
C ILE A 32 -4.74 -5.49 5.15
N LYS A 33 -5.49 -6.33 5.86
CA LYS A 33 -6.66 -7.00 5.29
C LYS A 33 -7.76 -6.00 4.93
N GLN A 34 -7.96 -4.97 5.73
CA GLN A 34 -8.92 -3.91 5.44
C GLN A 34 -8.54 -3.18 4.15
N TYR A 35 -7.26 -2.84 4.01
CA TYR A 35 -6.75 -2.22 2.80
C TYR A 35 -7.01 -3.12 1.58
N GLN A 36 -6.64 -4.40 1.68
CA GLN A 36 -6.81 -5.35 0.58
C GLN A 36 -8.30 -5.51 0.20
N LYS A 37 -9.16 -5.58 1.19
CA LYS A 37 -10.61 -5.70 0.97
C LYS A 37 -11.17 -4.49 0.23
N LEU A 38 -10.76 -3.29 0.62
CA LEU A 38 -11.17 -2.07 -0.05
C LEU A 38 -10.66 -2.04 -1.49
N CYS A 39 -9.43 -2.47 -1.72
CA CYS A 39 -8.88 -2.54 -3.07
C CYS A 39 -9.65 -3.50 -3.96
N MET A 40 -10.08 -4.64 -3.42
CA MET A 40 -10.81 -5.64 -4.18
C MET A 40 -12.21 -5.19 -4.57
N SER A 41 -12.79 -4.27 -3.82
CA SER A 41 -14.13 -3.73 -4.07
C SER A 41 -14.12 -2.39 -4.81
N SER A 42 -12.93 -1.86 -5.12
CA SER A 42 -12.76 -0.57 -5.78
C SER A 42 -12.31 -0.74 -7.23
N ASN A 43 -12.41 0.33 -8.01
CA ASN A 43 -11.82 0.33 -9.34
C ASN A 43 -10.29 0.56 -9.23
N TYR A 44 -9.61 0.44 -10.36
CA TYR A 44 -8.14 0.54 -10.38
C TYR A 44 -7.64 1.91 -9.91
N ASP A 45 -8.32 2.99 -10.31
CA ASP A 45 -7.91 4.35 -9.91
C ASP A 45 -7.98 4.52 -8.39
N GLU A 46 -9.05 4.04 -7.78
CA GLU A 46 -9.20 4.08 -6.32
C GLU A 46 -8.15 3.21 -5.63
N LEU A 47 -7.86 2.05 -6.20
CA LEU A 47 -6.80 1.18 -5.69
C LEU A 47 -5.48 1.92 -5.65
N LEU A 48 -5.13 2.63 -6.73
CA LEU A 48 -3.89 3.40 -6.78
C LEU A 48 -3.86 4.51 -5.74
N VAL A 49 -4.97 5.25 -5.60
CA VAL A 49 -5.04 6.35 -4.62
C VAL A 49 -4.85 5.81 -3.21
N ARG A 50 -5.55 4.74 -2.85
CA ARG A 50 -5.43 4.15 -1.52
C ARG A 50 -4.03 3.61 -1.26
N SER A 51 -3.44 2.98 -2.27
CA SER A 51 -2.08 2.46 -2.16
C SER A 51 -1.08 3.58 -1.94
N MET A 52 -1.21 4.68 -2.67
CA MET A 52 -0.34 5.84 -2.50
C MET A 52 -0.46 6.44 -1.10
N GLU A 53 -1.68 6.50 -0.57
CA GLU A 53 -1.89 7.02 0.78
C GLU A 53 -1.16 6.18 1.83
N TRP A 54 -1.25 4.86 1.73
CA TRP A 54 -0.54 3.97 2.66
C TRP A 54 0.98 4.06 2.49
N ILE A 55 1.43 4.15 1.24
CA ILE A 55 2.86 4.29 0.95
C ILE A 55 3.39 5.59 1.55
N ASP A 56 2.64 6.68 1.42
CA ASP A 56 3.04 7.97 2.01
C ASP A 56 3.13 7.87 3.53
N LYS A 57 2.17 7.21 4.17
CA LYS A 57 2.22 7.00 5.62
C LYS A 57 3.43 6.18 6.03
N CYS A 58 3.74 5.13 5.27
CA CYS A 58 4.90 4.31 5.54
C CYS A 58 6.20 5.11 5.40
N ASN A 59 6.28 5.95 4.38
CA ASN A 59 7.45 6.80 4.17
C ASN A 59 7.62 7.82 5.29
N GLU A 60 6.53 8.36 5.82
CA GLU A 60 6.59 9.27 6.96
C GLU A 60 7.18 8.58 8.18
N ILE A 61 6.71 7.36 8.45
CA ILE A 61 7.21 6.58 9.59
C ILE A 61 8.69 6.29 9.42
N LYS A 62 9.10 5.80 8.24
CA LYS A 62 10.49 5.44 8.00
C LYS A 62 11.39 6.66 7.83
N GLY A 63 10.85 7.74 7.29
CA GLY A 63 11.59 8.97 7.05
C GLY A 63 12.01 9.69 8.31
N GLU A 64 11.35 9.42 9.42
CA GLU A 64 11.66 10.04 10.71
C GLU A 64 12.76 9.29 11.46
N GLU A 65 13.11 8.12 10.97
CA GLU A 65 14.19 7.33 11.56
C GLU A 65 15.54 7.90 11.13
#